data_93ed7b6d57b66ee0ac450c46bfaf2072
#
_entry.id   93ed7b6d57b66ee0ac450c46bfaf2072
#
_cell.length_a   1.000
_cell.length_b   1.000
_cell.length_c   1.000
_cell.angle_alpha   90.00
_cell.angle_beta   90.00
_cell.angle_gamma   90.00
#
_symmetry.space_group_name_H-M   'P 1'
#
loop_
_entity.id
_entity.type
_entity.pdbx_description
1 polymer ?
#
loop_
_entity_poly.entity_id
_entity_poly.type
_entity_poly.pdbx_seq_one_letter_code
_entity_poly.pdbx_strand_id
1 'polypeptide(L)'
;MLGDNERGGLSGNAVAQLVRRATHGSWLIYTRSGIVRTLSGRTGQSPRGDMTGVNGKVSEIQAFIAGVYHQVAVTGADGASHSILPISLTADRGQFLSDLCRREGARSVLEIGMAWGLSTLFLLKALIANDAPVGAHVVIDPFQSSDFHRAGLVSIKTVGLESMVEFHEEFSEFELPRMVEKGRLFDFIFIDGNHQFDSVFLDLVYGNRLLKPGGAIVFDDSWADSVFLACRYLESNYGYTPLAEYPPMRPGRRSRRLYRALMRAYRKPSQPVVHPRFYFVPFHEGLHLGQGTERRLRADGMRALKAGDRMAARQAFKAAVRLHPRRISTYLRLLRTYLPWAGRATSSMG
;
A
#
# COMPACT_ATOMS: atom_id res chain seq x y z
N MET A 1 37.05 10.31 -53.90
CA MET A 1 38.01 9.30 -53.48
C MET A 1 37.49 8.92 -52.07
N LEU A 2 36.72 7.89 -51.98
CA LEU A 2 37.03 6.52 -51.63
C LEU A 2 37.65 6.45 -50.23
N GLY A 3 37.13 5.73 -49.26
CA GLY A 3 36.26 4.59 -49.21
C GLY A 3 35.82 4.39 -47.76
N ASP A 4 34.70 3.93 -47.58
CA ASP A 4 34.22 2.59 -47.24
C ASP A 4 34.70 1.95 -45.93
N ASN A 5 33.64 1.68 -45.16
CA ASN A 5 33.29 0.43 -44.50
C ASN A 5 33.94 0.17 -43.13
N GLU A 6 33.18 -0.17 -42.10
CA GLU A 6 32.26 -1.32 -42.01
C GLU A 6 31.25 -1.16 -40.88
N ARG A 7 30.02 -1.48 -41.20
CA ARG A 7 28.95 -1.78 -40.22
C ARG A 7 29.11 -3.22 -39.80
N GLY A 8 29.37 -3.45 -38.52
CA GLY A 8 29.23 -4.74 -37.89
C GLY A 8 27.98 -4.77 -37.02
N GLY A 9 26.83 -5.10 -37.61
CA GLY A 9 25.62 -5.38 -36.86
C GLY A 9 25.78 -6.69 -36.11
N LEU A 10 25.55 -6.68 -34.80
CA LEU A 10 25.29 -7.90 -34.03
C LEU A 10 23.78 -7.96 -33.75
N SER A 11 23.14 -8.78 -34.57
CA SER A 11 21.79 -9.27 -34.39
C SER A 11 21.74 -10.33 -33.28
N GLY A 12 20.73 -10.27 -32.49
CA GLY A 12 20.00 -11.47 -32.10
C GLY A 12 20.36 -12.16 -30.80
N ASN A 13 19.50 -12.00 -29.84
CA ASN A 13 19.02 -13.05 -28.94
C ASN A 13 20.01 -14.08 -28.39
N ALA A 14 20.61 -13.78 -27.26
CA ALA A 14 21.11 -14.79 -26.34
C ALA A 14 20.36 -14.61 -24.98
N VAL A 15 19.23 -15.31 -24.80
CA VAL A 15 18.62 -15.50 -23.50
C VAL A 15 19.50 -16.51 -22.74
N ALA A 16 20.30 -16.01 -21.81
CA ALA A 16 21.06 -16.84 -20.88
C ALA A 16 20.09 -17.24 -19.75
N GLN A 17 19.76 -18.52 -19.63
CA GLN A 17 19.10 -19.07 -18.45
C GLN A 17 20.12 -19.30 -17.36
N LEU A 18 19.99 -18.57 -16.23
CA LEU A 18 20.75 -18.79 -15.00
C LEU A 18 20.10 -19.93 -14.21
N VAL A 19 20.74 -21.08 -14.12
CA VAL A 19 20.32 -22.16 -13.21
C VAL A 19 21.27 -22.17 -12.01
N ARG A 20 20.72 -21.89 -10.83
CA ARG A 20 21.45 -21.98 -9.56
C ARG A 20 21.65 -23.43 -9.14
N ARG A 21 22.88 -23.84 -8.91
CA ARG A 21 23.22 -24.84 -7.89
C ARG A 21 24.33 -24.25 -7.03
N ALA A 22 24.00 -23.96 -5.80
CA ALA A 22 24.95 -23.45 -4.83
C ALA A 22 25.53 -24.60 -4.01
N THR A 23 26.81 -24.84 -4.16
CA THR A 23 27.65 -25.36 -3.08
C THR A 23 29.01 -24.69 -3.27
N HIS A 24 29.42 -23.94 -2.25
CA HIS A 24 30.76 -23.34 -2.13
C HIS A 24 31.14 -22.28 -3.20
N GLY A 25 30.40 -21.17 -3.27
CA GLY A 25 30.95 -19.90 -3.77
C GLY A 25 31.35 -19.80 -5.26
N SER A 26 30.96 -20.75 -6.10
CA SER A 26 31.30 -20.76 -7.52
C SER A 26 30.05 -20.67 -8.39
N TRP A 27 30.08 -19.86 -9.45
CA TRP A 27 29.01 -19.68 -10.42
C TRP A 27 29.34 -20.39 -11.74
N LEU A 28 28.39 -21.16 -12.26
CA LEU A 28 28.45 -21.78 -13.57
C LEU A 28 27.50 -21.08 -14.53
N ILE A 29 28.03 -20.57 -15.63
CA ILE A 29 27.23 -19.99 -16.72
C ILE A 29 27.13 -21.01 -17.84
N TYR A 30 25.90 -21.41 -18.19
CA TYR A 30 25.62 -22.28 -19.33
C TYR A 30 25.11 -21.47 -20.50
N THR A 31 25.72 -21.72 -21.68
CA THR A 31 25.17 -21.26 -22.97
C THR A 31 24.63 -22.46 -23.73
N ARG A 32 23.86 -22.24 -24.80
CA ARG A 32 23.28 -23.31 -25.64
C ARG A 32 24.32 -24.28 -26.25
N SER A 33 25.60 -23.97 -26.18
CA SER A 33 26.73 -24.77 -26.75
C SER A 33 27.59 -25.48 -25.69
N GLY A 34 27.24 -25.44 -24.39
CA GLY A 34 27.97 -26.15 -23.35
C GLY A 34 28.61 -25.24 -22.28
N ILE A 35 29.31 -25.83 -21.32
CA ILE A 35 29.98 -25.14 -20.21
C ILE A 35 31.15 -24.29 -20.74
N VAL A 36 31.09 -22.97 -20.53
CA VAL A 36 32.08 -22.06 -21.10
C VAL A 36 33.18 -21.66 -20.13
N ARG A 37 32.93 -21.53 -18.82
CA ARG A 37 34.00 -21.24 -17.83
C ARG A 37 33.53 -21.30 -16.39
N THR A 38 34.43 -21.74 -15.52
CA THR A 38 34.31 -21.53 -14.06
C THR A 38 34.98 -20.19 -13.73
N LEU A 39 34.25 -19.20 -13.28
CA LEU A 39 34.84 -17.99 -12.73
C LEU A 39 34.96 -18.17 -11.23
N SER A 40 36.17 -18.45 -10.72
CA SER A 40 36.49 -18.26 -9.31
C SER A 40 36.63 -16.76 -9.06
N GLY A 41 35.53 -16.13 -8.62
CA GLY A 41 35.57 -14.76 -8.14
C GLY A 41 36.41 -14.73 -6.87
N ARG A 42 37.50 -13.98 -6.84
CA ARG A 42 38.01 -13.45 -5.57
C ARG A 42 36.82 -12.71 -4.92
N THR A 43 36.38 -13.22 -3.79
CA THR A 43 35.45 -12.54 -2.91
C THR A 43 36.13 -11.24 -2.46
N GLY A 44 35.88 -10.15 -3.18
CA GLY A 44 35.99 -8.83 -2.59
C GLY A 44 35.06 -8.85 -1.38
N GLN A 45 35.61 -8.80 -0.20
CA GLN A 45 34.85 -8.51 1.00
C GLN A 45 34.13 -7.17 0.75
N SER A 46 32.83 -7.24 0.51
CA SER A 46 31.95 -6.11 0.78
C SER A 46 32.25 -5.70 2.23
N PRO A 47 32.53 -4.44 2.53
CA PRO A 47 32.70 -4.01 3.90
C PRO A 47 31.40 -4.41 4.63
N ARG A 48 31.50 -5.36 5.53
CA ARG A 48 30.46 -5.62 6.52
C ARG A 48 30.38 -4.34 7.32
N GLY A 49 29.40 -3.49 7.01
CA GLY A 49 29.07 -2.34 7.83
C GLY A 49 28.98 -2.83 9.28
N ASP A 50 29.44 -2.02 10.20
CA ASP A 50 29.53 -2.33 11.61
C ASP A 50 28.14 -2.72 12.15
N MET A 51 27.84 -4.03 12.08
CA MET A 51 26.57 -4.61 12.56
C MET A 51 26.37 -4.36 14.06
N THR A 52 27.43 -4.08 14.81
CA THR A 52 27.36 -3.78 16.25
C THR A 52 26.81 -2.37 16.47
N GLY A 53 27.19 -1.38 15.66
CA GLY A 53 26.65 -0.03 15.71
C GLY A 53 25.18 0.06 15.30
N VAL A 54 24.79 -0.64 14.22
CA VAL A 54 23.40 -0.69 13.77
C VAL A 54 22.47 -1.32 14.82
N ASN A 55 22.85 -2.46 15.37
CA ASN A 55 22.06 -3.14 16.39
C ASN A 55 21.97 -2.31 17.69
N GLY A 56 23.05 -1.63 18.08
CA GLY A 56 23.06 -0.71 19.21
C GLY A 56 22.05 0.43 19.02
N LYS A 57 22.05 1.04 17.84
CA LYS A 57 21.12 2.17 17.53
C LYS A 57 19.66 1.73 17.46
N VAL A 58 19.37 0.58 16.85
CA VAL A 58 18.03 -0.01 16.83
C VAL A 58 17.53 -0.28 18.27
N SER A 59 18.38 -0.78 19.14
CA SER A 59 18.04 -1.04 20.56
C SER A 59 17.78 0.27 21.34
N GLU A 60 18.55 1.31 21.10
CA GLU A 60 18.36 2.64 21.69
C GLU A 60 16.99 3.23 21.31
N ILE A 61 16.63 3.20 20.03
CA ILE A 61 15.32 3.68 19.55
C ILE A 61 14.20 2.84 20.18
N GLN A 62 14.37 1.52 20.25
CA GLN A 62 13.37 0.64 20.86
C GLN A 62 13.18 0.95 22.35
N ALA A 63 14.24 1.20 23.08
CA ALA A 63 14.19 1.57 24.50
C ALA A 63 13.50 2.94 24.68
N PHE A 64 13.79 3.92 23.82
CA PHE A 64 13.13 5.22 23.85
C PHE A 64 11.62 5.07 23.60
N ILE A 65 11.21 4.36 22.56
CA ILE A 65 9.80 4.07 22.25
C ILE A 65 9.10 3.40 23.44
N ALA A 66 9.74 2.40 24.06
CA ALA A 66 9.20 1.71 25.24
C ALA A 66 9.00 2.67 26.41
N GLY A 67 9.93 3.59 26.62
CA GLY A 67 9.84 4.66 27.64
C GLY A 67 8.64 5.57 27.40
N VAL A 68 8.41 6.00 26.15
CA VAL A 68 7.27 6.85 25.78
C VAL A 68 5.93 6.12 26.08
N TYR A 69 5.80 4.88 25.69
CA TYR A 69 4.57 4.11 25.99
C TYR A 69 4.38 3.84 27.48
N HIS A 70 5.46 3.62 28.22
CA HIS A 70 5.39 3.44 29.68
C HIS A 70 4.92 4.73 30.38
N GLN A 71 5.43 5.87 29.98
CA GLN A 71 5.05 7.18 30.53
C GLN A 71 3.72 7.69 29.98
N VAL A 72 3.26 7.15 28.84
CA VAL A 72 2.10 7.62 28.05
C VAL A 72 2.27 9.10 27.68
N ALA A 73 3.52 9.56 27.50
CA ALA A 73 3.83 10.95 27.28
C ALA A 73 5.13 11.14 26.48
N VAL A 74 5.23 12.29 25.81
CA VAL A 74 6.42 12.79 25.11
C VAL A 74 6.76 14.19 25.61
N THR A 75 8.02 14.62 25.43
CA THR A 75 8.46 15.98 25.75
C THR A 75 8.34 16.86 24.51
N GLY A 76 7.66 18.00 24.64
CA GLY A 76 7.58 19.02 23.62
C GLY A 76 8.80 19.95 23.58
N ALA A 77 8.87 20.80 22.54
CA ALA A 77 9.90 21.83 22.44
C ALA A 77 9.76 22.92 23.51
N ASP A 78 8.60 23.02 24.13
CA ASP A 78 8.31 23.85 25.29
C ASP A 78 8.90 23.29 26.60
N GLY A 79 9.52 22.11 26.56
CA GLY A 79 10.04 21.39 27.72
C GLY A 79 8.98 20.70 28.58
N ALA A 80 7.69 20.80 28.21
CA ALA A 80 6.60 20.18 28.95
C ALA A 80 6.38 18.73 28.50
N SER A 81 5.74 17.96 29.38
CA SER A 81 5.32 16.59 29.09
C SER A 81 3.88 16.59 28.56
N HIS A 82 3.68 16.03 27.39
CA HIS A 82 2.39 15.97 26.69
C HIS A 82 1.92 14.52 26.57
N SER A 83 0.64 14.28 26.91
CA SER A 83 0.04 12.94 26.74
C SER A 83 -0.05 12.57 25.26
N ILE A 84 0.36 11.36 24.93
CA ILE A 84 0.22 10.82 23.57
C ILE A 84 -1.20 10.33 23.28
N LEU A 85 -2.09 10.30 24.27
CA LEU A 85 -3.48 9.86 24.10
C LEU A 85 -4.41 11.06 23.87
N PRO A 86 -5.49 10.88 23.08
CA PRO A 86 -5.91 9.66 22.39
C PRO A 86 -5.29 9.45 21.01
N ILE A 87 -4.45 10.37 20.54
CA ILE A 87 -3.90 10.42 19.17
C ILE A 87 -2.51 9.81 19.19
N SER A 88 -2.44 8.49 19.05
CA SER A 88 -1.15 7.79 18.98
C SER A 88 -1.31 6.42 18.37
N LEU A 89 -0.36 6.06 17.52
CA LEU A 89 -0.17 4.70 17.05
C LEU A 89 0.11 3.78 18.26
N THR A 90 -0.58 2.64 18.35
CA THR A 90 -0.25 1.66 19.41
C THR A 90 1.09 0.97 19.12
N ALA A 91 1.77 0.48 20.17
CA ALA A 91 3.07 -0.19 20.02
C ALA A 91 3.03 -1.36 19.03
N ASP A 92 1.94 -2.15 19.05
CA ASP A 92 1.77 -3.30 18.14
C ASP A 92 1.60 -2.85 16.67
N ARG A 93 0.87 -1.77 16.43
CA ARG A 93 0.72 -1.17 15.09
C ARG A 93 2.05 -0.61 14.61
N GLY A 94 2.78 0.09 15.45
CA GLY A 94 4.11 0.61 15.16
C GLY A 94 5.10 -0.49 14.84
N GLN A 95 5.09 -1.58 15.63
CA GLN A 95 5.94 -2.74 15.37
C GLN A 95 5.58 -3.41 14.04
N PHE A 96 4.29 -3.58 13.73
CA PHE A 96 3.84 -4.08 12.42
C PHE A 96 4.35 -3.21 11.27
N LEU A 97 4.25 -1.88 11.39
CA LEU A 97 4.72 -0.91 10.39
C LEU A 97 6.24 -1.03 10.18
N SER A 98 7.01 -1.07 11.29
CA SER A 98 8.46 -1.24 11.26
C SER A 98 8.89 -2.56 10.62
N ASP A 99 8.27 -3.67 11.01
CA ASP A 99 8.59 -4.99 10.47
C ASP A 99 8.25 -5.11 8.98
N LEU A 100 7.16 -4.47 8.56
CA LEU A 100 6.80 -4.41 7.15
C LEU A 100 7.83 -3.60 6.36
N CYS A 101 8.14 -2.38 6.78
CA CYS A 101 9.13 -1.52 6.15
C CYS A 101 10.51 -2.22 6.05
N ARG A 102 10.94 -2.90 7.13
CA ARG A 102 12.18 -3.68 7.15
C ARG A 102 12.15 -4.85 6.19
N ARG A 103 11.06 -5.63 6.16
CA ARG A 103 10.90 -6.80 5.30
C ARG A 103 10.87 -6.43 3.82
N GLU A 104 10.30 -5.26 3.49
CA GLU A 104 10.30 -4.73 2.12
C GLU A 104 11.67 -4.19 1.70
N GLY A 105 12.64 -4.11 2.60
CA GLY A 105 13.97 -3.59 2.32
C GLY A 105 13.95 -2.11 1.96
N ALA A 106 12.95 -1.35 2.44
CA ALA A 106 12.77 0.05 2.09
C ALA A 106 13.96 0.89 2.58
N ARG A 107 14.48 1.75 1.71
CA ARG A 107 15.59 2.68 1.99
C ARG A 107 15.21 4.14 1.75
N SER A 108 14.00 4.39 1.28
CA SER A 108 13.39 5.72 1.18
C SER A 108 11.92 5.65 1.55
N VAL A 109 11.50 6.45 2.51
CA VAL A 109 10.15 6.45 3.08
C VAL A 109 9.55 7.84 2.98
N LEU A 110 8.28 7.91 2.60
CA LEU A 110 7.42 9.08 2.74
C LEU A 110 6.36 8.78 3.81
N GLU A 111 6.25 9.65 4.80
CA GLU A 111 5.23 9.61 5.85
C GLU A 111 4.35 10.85 5.75
N ILE A 112 3.03 10.66 5.76
CA ILE A 112 2.04 11.72 5.78
C ILE A 112 1.28 11.61 7.10
N GLY A 113 1.46 12.61 7.98
CA GLY A 113 1.01 12.61 9.36
C GLY A 113 2.06 12.04 10.31
N MET A 114 2.58 12.89 11.18
CA MET A 114 3.60 12.57 12.18
C MET A 114 3.05 12.53 13.60
N ALA A 115 2.13 13.46 13.90
CA ALA A 115 1.59 13.69 15.24
C ALA A 115 2.70 13.71 16.32
N TRP A 116 2.64 12.81 17.30
CA TRP A 116 3.64 12.69 18.38
C TRP A 116 4.98 12.06 17.95
N GLY A 117 5.13 11.64 16.67
CA GLY A 117 6.36 11.10 16.11
C GLY A 117 6.62 9.61 16.37
N LEU A 118 5.65 8.87 16.90
CA LEU A 118 5.86 7.45 17.20
C LEU A 118 5.96 6.57 15.94
N SER A 119 5.12 6.79 14.93
CA SER A 119 5.23 6.14 13.62
C SER A 119 6.59 6.42 12.97
N THR A 120 7.02 7.67 13.02
CA THR A 120 8.33 8.11 12.53
C THR A 120 9.48 7.35 13.18
N LEU A 121 9.47 7.18 14.52
CA LEU A 121 10.49 6.42 15.24
C LEU A 121 10.50 4.92 14.84
N PHE A 122 9.33 4.31 14.65
CA PHE A 122 9.23 2.93 14.17
C PHE A 122 9.76 2.77 12.74
N LEU A 123 9.50 3.74 11.86
CA LEU A 123 10.01 3.74 10.48
C LEU A 123 11.52 3.99 10.46
N LEU A 124 12.04 4.92 11.26
CA LEU A 124 13.48 5.16 11.41
C LEU A 124 14.22 3.91 11.90
N LYS A 125 13.65 3.19 12.88
CA LYS A 125 14.19 1.89 13.33
C LYS A 125 14.34 0.91 12.17
N ALA A 126 13.35 0.82 11.28
CA ALA A 126 13.40 -0.04 10.11
C ALA A 126 14.43 0.44 9.08
N LEU A 127 14.50 1.75 8.82
CA LEU A 127 15.44 2.36 7.89
C LEU A 127 16.90 2.14 8.30
N ILE A 128 17.20 2.29 9.60
CA ILE A 128 18.54 1.98 10.12
C ILE A 128 18.88 0.49 9.93
N ALA A 129 17.95 -0.40 10.22
CA ALA A 129 18.14 -1.83 10.01
C ALA A 129 18.32 -2.20 8.52
N ASN A 130 17.82 -1.38 7.60
CA ASN A 130 17.97 -1.53 6.15
C ASN A 130 19.19 -0.77 5.58
N ASP A 131 20.03 -0.20 6.43
CA ASP A 131 21.19 0.61 6.02
C ASP A 131 20.78 1.73 5.03
N ALA A 132 19.73 2.47 5.39
CA ALA A 132 19.22 3.58 4.58
C ALA A 132 20.12 4.83 4.68
N PRO A 133 20.20 5.64 3.61
CA PRO A 133 21.04 6.85 3.61
C PRO A 133 20.46 7.97 4.50
N VAL A 134 21.27 8.98 4.76
CA VAL A 134 20.84 10.26 5.34
C VAL A 134 19.70 10.86 4.51
N GLY A 135 18.70 11.46 5.16
CA GLY A 135 17.51 12.01 4.49
C GLY A 135 16.57 10.97 3.89
N ALA A 136 16.68 9.70 4.32
CA ALA A 136 15.87 8.61 3.79
C ALA A 136 14.39 8.71 4.17
N HIS A 137 14.05 9.46 5.21
CA HIS A 137 12.69 9.59 5.72
C HIS A 137 12.16 11.02 5.50
N VAL A 138 11.24 11.16 4.56
CA VAL A 138 10.51 12.41 4.34
C VAL A 138 9.21 12.39 5.12
N VAL A 139 8.95 13.42 5.90
CA VAL A 139 7.78 13.51 6.78
C VAL A 139 7.03 14.81 6.51
N ILE A 140 5.74 14.73 6.30
CA ILE A 140 4.85 15.88 6.10
C ILE A 140 3.85 15.93 7.25
N ASP A 141 3.79 17.03 7.99
CA ASP A 141 2.81 17.25 9.05
C ASP A 141 2.64 18.76 9.29
N PRO A 142 1.45 19.35 9.06
CA PRO A 142 1.21 20.78 9.21
C PRO A 142 1.05 21.25 10.66
N PHE A 143 0.96 20.34 11.63
CA PHE A 143 0.51 20.65 12.99
C PHE A 143 1.58 20.51 14.06
N GLN A 144 2.84 20.28 13.66
CA GLN A 144 3.91 20.07 14.64
C GLN A 144 4.11 21.27 15.57
N SER A 145 4.04 22.50 15.04
CA SER A 145 4.18 23.71 15.85
C SER A 145 2.92 24.11 16.59
N SER A 146 1.72 23.86 16.03
CA SER A 146 0.45 24.29 16.61
C SER A 146 -0.13 23.31 17.64
N ASP A 147 -0.17 22.00 17.31
CA ASP A 147 -0.94 21.02 18.08
C ASP A 147 -0.06 20.01 18.81
N PHE A 148 1.13 19.72 18.27
CA PHE A 148 2.00 18.67 18.79
C PHE A 148 3.26 19.20 19.48
N HIS A 149 3.36 20.54 19.75
CA HIS A 149 4.48 21.17 20.47
C HIS A 149 5.86 20.74 19.95
N ARG A 150 5.95 20.39 18.66
CA ARG A 150 7.15 19.84 17.99
C ARG A 150 7.72 18.58 18.67
N ALA A 151 6.91 17.87 19.45
CA ALA A 151 7.35 16.74 20.26
C ALA A 151 7.91 15.58 19.42
N GLY A 152 7.35 15.34 18.22
CA GLY A 152 7.91 14.37 17.28
C GLY A 152 9.33 14.72 16.88
N LEU A 153 9.62 15.98 16.57
CA LEU A 153 10.96 16.46 16.21
C LEU A 153 11.92 16.40 17.40
N VAL A 154 11.44 16.72 18.61
CA VAL A 154 12.23 16.59 19.85
C VAL A 154 12.60 15.12 20.08
N SER A 155 11.67 14.21 19.87
CA SER A 155 11.91 12.76 20.02
C SER A 155 12.97 12.25 19.04
N ILE A 156 12.91 12.68 17.77
CA ILE A 156 13.94 12.35 16.75
C ILE A 156 15.31 12.89 17.17
N LYS A 157 15.36 14.11 17.66
CA LYS A 157 16.59 14.74 18.17
C LYS A 157 17.16 14.00 19.38
N THR A 158 16.30 13.59 20.31
CA THR A 158 16.70 12.86 21.52
C THR A 158 17.40 11.54 21.17
N VAL A 159 16.96 10.87 20.12
CA VAL A 159 17.62 9.67 19.63
C VAL A 159 18.70 9.94 18.57
N GLY A 160 19.08 11.21 18.31
CA GLY A 160 20.16 11.60 17.40
C GLY A 160 19.96 11.18 15.95
N LEU A 161 18.73 11.33 15.43
CA LEU A 161 18.37 10.88 14.09
C LEU A 161 17.86 12.02 13.18
N GLU A 162 18.14 13.26 13.51
CA GLU A 162 17.69 14.42 12.73
C GLU A 162 18.19 14.35 11.28
N SER A 163 19.41 13.86 11.07
CA SER A 163 19.97 13.74 9.72
C SER A 163 19.26 12.73 8.84
N MET A 164 18.50 11.80 9.43
CA MET A 164 17.72 10.80 8.69
C MET A 164 16.39 11.35 8.19
N VAL A 165 15.92 12.50 8.71
CA VAL A 165 14.59 13.04 8.47
C VAL A 165 14.65 14.35 7.69
N GLU A 166 13.90 14.42 6.61
CA GLU A 166 13.54 15.65 5.91
C GLU A 166 12.09 15.98 6.29
N PHE A 167 11.92 17.01 7.11
CA PHE A 167 10.61 17.38 7.65
C PHE A 167 10.02 18.58 6.92
N HIS A 168 8.74 18.49 6.54
CA HIS A 168 7.96 19.56 5.94
C HIS A 168 6.75 19.89 6.83
N GLU A 169 6.76 21.08 7.44
CA GLU A 169 5.61 21.59 8.18
C GLU A 169 4.64 22.25 7.21
N GLU A 170 3.93 21.45 6.45
CA GLU A 170 3.04 21.86 5.36
C GLU A 170 1.89 20.85 5.20
N PHE A 171 0.81 21.29 4.60
CA PHE A 171 -0.27 20.37 4.18
C PHE A 171 0.17 19.50 3.02
N SER A 172 -0.24 18.23 3.04
CA SER A 172 0.11 17.24 2.01
C SER A 172 -0.35 17.67 0.61
N GLU A 173 -1.50 18.32 0.51
CA GLU A 173 -2.07 18.85 -0.74
C GLU A 173 -1.18 19.90 -1.44
N PHE A 174 -0.28 20.54 -0.71
CA PHE A 174 0.67 21.48 -1.28
C PHE A 174 2.06 20.87 -1.48
N GLU A 175 2.50 20.01 -0.58
CA GLU A 175 3.86 19.45 -0.67
C GLU A 175 3.98 18.26 -1.61
N LEU A 176 2.99 17.37 -1.66
CA LEU A 176 3.04 16.22 -2.55
C LEU A 176 3.14 16.57 -4.05
N PRO A 177 2.39 17.59 -4.57
CA PRO A 177 2.59 18.07 -5.94
C PRO A 177 4.02 18.53 -6.21
N ARG A 178 4.62 19.31 -5.30
CA ARG A 178 6.00 19.78 -5.41
C ARG A 178 7.00 18.64 -5.47
N MET A 179 6.77 17.57 -4.69
CA MET A 179 7.61 16.37 -4.75
C MET A 179 7.50 15.64 -6.09
N VAL A 180 6.28 15.57 -6.66
CA VAL A 180 6.06 14.98 -8.01
C VAL A 180 6.78 15.81 -9.07
N GLU A 181 6.72 17.14 -9.03
CA GLU A 181 7.43 18.03 -9.95
C GLU A 181 8.96 17.84 -9.86
N LYS A 182 9.49 17.60 -8.65
CA LYS A 182 10.91 17.29 -8.42
C LYS A 182 11.28 15.85 -8.80
N GLY A 183 10.34 15.02 -9.26
CA GLY A 183 10.58 13.63 -9.64
C GLY A 183 10.97 12.72 -8.47
N ARG A 184 10.57 13.06 -7.23
CA ARG A 184 10.86 12.24 -6.04
C ARG A 184 10.17 10.87 -6.14
N LEU A 185 10.87 9.82 -5.69
CA LEU A 185 10.34 8.46 -5.64
C LEU A 185 10.75 7.76 -4.36
N PHE A 186 9.81 7.02 -3.76
CA PHE A 186 9.98 6.33 -2.49
C PHE A 186 9.78 4.81 -2.64
N ASP A 187 10.46 4.03 -1.80
CA ASP A 187 10.27 2.58 -1.70
C ASP A 187 9.01 2.24 -0.92
N PHE A 188 8.69 3.09 0.07
CA PHE A 188 7.61 2.86 1.03
C PHE A 188 6.91 4.17 1.34
N ILE A 189 5.57 4.15 1.39
CA ILE A 189 4.75 5.30 1.76
C ILE A 189 3.81 4.89 2.89
N PHE A 190 3.75 5.71 3.94
CA PHE A 190 2.81 5.57 5.05
C PHE A 190 1.86 6.77 5.06
N ILE A 191 0.56 6.51 5.03
CA ILE A 191 -0.50 7.53 5.04
C ILE A 191 -1.29 7.38 6.33
N ASP A 192 -1.13 8.38 7.20
CA ASP A 192 -1.79 8.52 8.50
C ASP A 192 -2.10 10.00 8.81
N GLY A 193 -2.49 10.74 7.76
CA GLY A 193 -2.84 12.16 7.87
C GLY A 193 -4.31 12.37 8.22
N ASN A 194 -4.97 13.29 7.52
CA ASN A 194 -6.41 13.56 7.71
C ASN A 194 -7.26 12.41 7.15
N HIS A 195 -8.22 11.92 7.94
CA HIS A 195 -9.09 10.81 7.56
C HIS A 195 -10.36 11.24 6.80
N GLN A 196 -10.48 12.49 6.37
CA GLN A 196 -11.53 12.91 5.43
C GLN A 196 -11.25 12.30 4.05
N PHE A 197 -12.31 11.93 3.33
CA PHE A 197 -12.17 11.18 2.08
C PHE A 197 -11.37 11.92 1.01
N ASP A 198 -11.60 13.22 0.85
CA ASP A 198 -10.92 14.09 -0.10
C ASP A 198 -9.41 14.15 0.18
N SER A 199 -9.03 14.34 1.45
CA SER A 199 -7.63 14.38 1.88
C SER A 199 -6.92 13.05 1.66
N VAL A 200 -7.45 11.95 2.21
CA VAL A 200 -6.83 10.63 2.04
C VAL A 200 -6.81 10.16 0.59
N PHE A 201 -7.81 10.56 -0.21
CA PHE A 201 -7.85 10.26 -1.64
C PHE A 201 -6.79 11.03 -2.43
N LEU A 202 -6.56 12.29 -2.06
CA LEU A 202 -5.49 13.11 -2.62
C LEU A 202 -4.12 12.53 -2.28
N ASP A 203 -3.88 12.17 -1.02
CA ASP A 203 -2.66 11.52 -0.56
C ASP A 203 -2.40 10.20 -1.33
N LEU A 204 -3.44 9.42 -1.57
CA LEU A 204 -3.38 8.21 -2.39
C LEU A 204 -2.98 8.51 -3.84
N VAL A 205 -3.59 9.51 -4.47
CA VAL A 205 -3.33 9.85 -5.88
C VAL A 205 -1.88 10.29 -6.07
N TYR A 206 -1.39 11.18 -5.21
CA TYR A 206 0.01 11.62 -5.26
C TYR A 206 0.96 10.54 -4.75
N GLY A 207 0.59 9.80 -3.73
CA GLY A 207 1.35 8.63 -3.25
C GLY A 207 1.57 7.60 -4.36
N ASN A 208 0.54 7.34 -5.18
CA ASN A 208 0.71 6.48 -6.36
C ASN A 208 1.76 7.02 -7.36
N ARG A 209 1.88 8.33 -7.52
CA ARG A 209 2.90 8.94 -8.41
C ARG A 209 4.29 8.90 -7.81
N LEU A 210 4.40 9.06 -6.50
CA LEU A 210 5.64 9.12 -5.73
C LEU A 210 6.18 7.73 -5.34
N LEU A 211 5.37 6.68 -5.39
CA LEU A 211 5.81 5.33 -5.05
C LEU A 211 6.48 4.67 -6.25
N LYS A 212 7.65 4.08 -6.05
CA LYS A 212 8.36 3.28 -7.06
C LYS A 212 7.50 2.07 -7.50
N PRO A 213 7.63 1.61 -8.75
CA PRO A 213 7.07 0.32 -9.16
C PRO A 213 7.54 -0.80 -8.24
N GLY A 214 6.63 -1.65 -7.77
CA GLY A 214 6.93 -2.70 -6.79
C GLY A 214 7.05 -2.23 -5.34
N GLY A 215 6.98 -0.93 -5.06
CA GLY A 215 7.01 -0.36 -3.71
C GLY A 215 5.75 -0.67 -2.91
N ALA A 216 5.80 -0.40 -1.62
CA ALA A 216 4.69 -0.63 -0.69
C ALA A 216 4.06 0.68 -0.21
N ILE A 217 2.73 0.71 -0.11
CA ILE A 217 1.96 1.79 0.51
C ILE A 217 1.12 1.23 1.65
N VAL A 218 1.09 1.93 2.77
CA VAL A 218 0.36 1.55 3.97
C VAL A 218 -0.59 2.67 4.36
N PHE A 219 -1.82 2.30 4.68
CA PHE A 219 -2.82 3.20 5.23
C PHE A 219 -3.12 2.81 6.66
N ASP A 220 -3.08 3.79 7.57
CA ASP A 220 -3.63 3.63 8.90
C ASP A 220 -5.14 3.88 8.91
N ASP A 221 -5.78 3.57 10.02
CA ASP A 221 -7.22 3.72 10.26
C ASP A 221 -8.12 3.24 9.10
N SER A 222 -7.68 2.18 8.42
CA SER A 222 -8.42 1.59 7.29
C SER A 222 -9.78 0.96 7.70
N TRP A 223 -10.14 1.04 8.99
CA TRP A 223 -11.49 0.78 9.51
C TRP A 223 -12.46 1.91 9.21
N ALA A 224 -11.99 3.16 9.06
CA ALA A 224 -12.82 4.30 8.68
C ALA A 224 -13.32 4.15 7.23
N ASP A 225 -14.58 4.56 6.97
CA ASP A 225 -15.19 4.39 5.64
C ASP A 225 -14.43 5.14 4.54
N SER A 226 -13.96 6.33 4.84
CA SER A 226 -13.17 7.17 3.93
C SER A 226 -11.87 6.50 3.48
N VAL A 227 -11.07 6.03 4.45
CA VAL A 227 -9.80 5.34 4.19
C VAL A 227 -10.05 4.00 3.50
N PHE A 228 -11.07 3.24 3.95
CA PHE A 228 -11.44 1.98 3.30
C PHE A 228 -11.83 2.17 1.84
N LEU A 229 -12.57 3.22 1.50
CA LEU A 229 -12.96 3.52 0.11
C LEU A 229 -11.73 3.90 -0.74
N ALA A 230 -10.80 4.67 -0.18
CA ALA A 230 -9.53 4.98 -0.84
C ALA A 230 -8.72 3.70 -1.13
N CYS A 231 -8.59 2.80 -0.16
CA CYS A 231 -7.95 1.50 -0.35
C CYS A 231 -8.64 0.67 -1.46
N ARG A 232 -9.97 0.67 -1.50
CA ARG A 232 -10.72 -0.04 -2.56
C ARG A 232 -10.51 0.56 -3.94
N TYR A 233 -10.40 1.88 -4.03
CA TYR A 233 -10.08 2.56 -5.27
C TYR A 233 -8.68 2.18 -5.75
N LEU A 234 -7.70 2.12 -4.84
CA LEU A 234 -6.32 1.73 -5.13
C LEU A 234 -6.26 0.32 -5.78
N GLU A 235 -6.97 -0.65 -5.18
CA GLU A 235 -7.06 -2.01 -5.71
C GLU A 235 -7.70 -2.05 -7.11
N SER A 236 -8.84 -1.37 -7.28
CA SER A 236 -9.67 -1.51 -8.47
C SER A 236 -9.18 -0.68 -9.66
N ASN A 237 -8.51 0.47 -9.42
CA ASN A 237 -8.12 1.39 -10.48
C ASN A 237 -6.62 1.37 -10.79
N TYR A 238 -5.78 1.18 -9.77
CA TYR A 238 -4.34 1.18 -9.96
C TYR A 238 -3.72 -0.22 -9.92
N GLY A 239 -4.54 -1.26 -9.74
CA GLY A 239 -4.09 -2.66 -9.80
C GLY A 239 -3.16 -3.07 -8.65
N TYR A 240 -3.22 -2.35 -7.53
CA TYR A 240 -2.45 -2.73 -6.34
C TYR A 240 -2.95 -4.05 -5.76
N THR A 241 -2.03 -4.84 -5.25
CA THR A 241 -2.33 -6.10 -4.61
C THR A 241 -2.20 -5.99 -3.09
N PRO A 242 -3.12 -6.55 -2.30
CA PRO A 242 -2.97 -6.60 -0.85
C PRO A 242 -1.66 -7.28 -0.46
N LEU A 243 -0.89 -6.63 0.40
CA LEU A 243 0.42 -7.09 0.88
C LEU A 243 0.35 -7.61 2.31
N ALA A 244 -0.25 -6.84 3.21
CA ALA A 244 -0.44 -7.17 4.61
C ALA A 244 -1.62 -6.39 5.21
N GLU A 245 -2.15 -6.86 6.36
CA GLU A 245 -3.14 -6.14 7.14
C GLU A 245 -2.93 -6.38 8.64
N TYR A 246 -3.26 -5.38 9.46
CA TYR A 246 -3.17 -5.47 10.90
C TYR A 246 -4.53 -5.13 11.55
N PRO A 247 -5.00 -5.91 12.53
CA PRO A 247 -4.49 -7.25 12.83
C PRO A 247 -4.72 -8.21 11.64
N PRO A 248 -3.95 -9.28 11.52
CA PRO A 248 -4.11 -10.22 10.42
C PRO A 248 -5.47 -10.94 10.50
N MET A 249 -6.12 -11.11 9.36
CA MET A 249 -7.41 -11.79 9.31
C MET A 249 -7.24 -13.27 9.69
N ARG A 250 -7.93 -13.73 10.73
CA ARG A 250 -7.92 -15.14 11.13
C ARG A 250 -8.62 -15.99 10.06
N PRO A 251 -7.99 -17.11 9.61
CA PRO A 251 -8.65 -18.05 8.71
C PRO A 251 -9.98 -18.54 9.31
N GLY A 252 -11.06 -18.60 8.51
CA GLY A 252 -12.34 -19.16 8.92
C GLY A 252 -13.41 -18.15 9.38
N ARG A 253 -13.15 -16.90 9.60
CA ARG A 253 -14.18 -15.90 9.83
C ARG A 253 -14.83 -15.48 8.51
N ARG A 254 -16.04 -15.98 8.25
CA ARG A 254 -16.85 -15.69 7.05
C ARG A 254 -17.36 -14.25 6.93
N SER A 255 -17.12 -13.40 7.92
CA SER A 255 -17.69 -12.06 7.98
C SER A 255 -16.64 -10.99 7.68
N ARG A 256 -16.26 -10.85 6.40
CA ARG A 256 -15.57 -9.64 5.90
C ARG A 256 -16.35 -8.32 6.14
N ARG A 257 -17.62 -8.42 6.53
CA ARG A 257 -18.50 -7.26 6.78
C ARG A 257 -18.26 -6.58 8.12
N LEU A 258 -17.70 -7.28 9.10
CA LEU A 258 -17.52 -6.78 10.48
C LEU A 258 -16.06 -6.59 10.86
N TYR A 259 -15.12 -7.11 10.03
CA TYR A 259 -13.70 -7.02 10.29
C TYR A 259 -13.09 -6.00 9.35
N ARG A 260 -12.84 -4.81 9.88
CA ARG A 260 -12.00 -3.82 9.22
C ARG A 260 -10.63 -3.86 9.88
N ALA A 261 -9.61 -4.12 9.09
CA ALA A 261 -8.23 -4.00 9.55
C ALA A 261 -8.01 -2.55 10.03
N LEU A 262 -7.18 -2.38 11.06
CA LEU A 262 -6.73 -1.07 11.49
C LEU A 262 -5.76 -0.47 10.48
N MET A 263 -4.83 -1.30 9.97
CA MET A 263 -3.89 -0.92 8.92
C MET A 263 -4.00 -1.86 7.72
N ARG A 264 -3.81 -1.30 6.53
CA ARG A 264 -3.73 -2.06 5.26
C ARG A 264 -2.53 -1.64 4.46
N ALA A 265 -1.80 -2.63 3.99
CA ALA A 265 -0.65 -2.44 3.12
C ALA A 265 -0.91 -3.05 1.74
N TYR A 266 -0.40 -2.37 0.73
CA TYR A 266 -0.55 -2.76 -0.66
C TYR A 266 0.77 -2.65 -1.40
N ARG A 267 0.95 -3.52 -2.40
CA ARG A 267 2.07 -3.48 -3.33
C ARG A 267 1.65 -2.83 -4.63
N LYS A 268 2.43 -1.84 -5.07
CA LYS A 268 2.27 -1.24 -6.39
C LYS A 268 2.68 -2.25 -7.47
N PRO A 269 1.90 -2.39 -8.57
CA PRO A 269 2.30 -3.23 -9.69
C PRO A 269 3.62 -2.74 -10.31
N SER A 270 4.44 -3.68 -10.81
CA SER A 270 5.69 -3.34 -11.51
C SER A 270 5.43 -2.64 -12.84
N GLN A 271 4.28 -2.93 -13.45
CA GLN A 271 3.82 -2.28 -14.68
C GLN A 271 2.60 -1.41 -14.35
N PRO A 272 2.56 -0.15 -14.80
CA PRO A 272 1.40 0.69 -14.57
C PRO A 272 0.17 0.13 -15.26
N VAL A 273 -0.96 0.23 -14.60
CA VAL A 273 -2.25 -0.06 -15.24
C VAL A 273 -2.52 1.00 -16.30
N VAL A 274 -2.60 0.57 -17.55
CA VAL A 274 -2.95 1.46 -18.66
C VAL A 274 -4.46 1.63 -18.69
N HIS A 275 -4.93 2.81 -18.30
CA HIS A 275 -6.33 3.16 -18.48
C HIS A 275 -6.62 3.50 -19.95
N PRO A 276 -7.78 3.06 -20.51
CA PRO A 276 -8.20 3.51 -21.84
C PRO A 276 -8.21 5.05 -21.88
N ARG A 277 -7.79 5.63 -23.00
CA ARG A 277 -7.74 7.09 -23.18
C ARG A 277 -9.10 7.78 -23.08
N PHE A 278 -10.21 7.05 -22.96
CA PHE A 278 -11.56 7.59 -22.90
C PHE A 278 -12.04 7.73 -21.48
N TYR A 279 -12.36 8.93 -21.11
CA TYR A 279 -12.59 9.60 -19.85
C TYR A 279 -13.85 9.19 -19.07
N PHE A 280 -14.54 8.14 -19.48
CA PHE A 280 -15.83 7.79 -18.89
C PHE A 280 -15.84 6.36 -18.31
N VAL A 281 -14.88 6.08 -17.42
CA VAL A 281 -15.10 4.96 -16.48
C VAL A 281 -16.07 5.51 -15.42
N PRO A 282 -17.29 4.98 -15.31
CA PRO A 282 -18.21 5.41 -14.28
C PRO A 282 -17.56 5.26 -12.91
N PHE A 283 -17.53 6.34 -12.13
CA PHE A 283 -16.90 6.40 -10.81
C PHE A 283 -17.33 5.24 -9.88
N HIS A 284 -18.58 4.79 -10.02
CA HIS A 284 -19.13 3.66 -9.26
C HIS A 284 -18.54 2.28 -9.66
N GLU A 285 -17.99 2.12 -10.86
CA GLU A 285 -17.31 0.87 -11.25
C GLU A 285 -15.97 0.73 -10.57
N GLY A 286 -15.25 1.83 -10.39
CA GLY A 286 -13.95 1.84 -9.72
C GLY A 286 -14.03 1.65 -8.20
N LEU A 287 -14.99 2.26 -7.55
CA LEU A 287 -15.07 2.23 -6.08
C LEU A 287 -15.80 1.00 -5.52
N HIS A 288 -16.44 0.19 -6.38
CA HIS A 288 -17.34 -0.86 -5.89
C HIS A 288 -18.20 -0.36 -4.70
N LEU A 289 -18.72 0.85 -4.81
CA LEU A 289 -19.72 1.40 -3.88
C LEU A 289 -20.95 0.49 -3.78
N GLY A 290 -20.71 -0.70 -4.10
CA GLY A 290 -21.50 -1.82 -4.53
C GLY A 290 -22.49 -2.36 -3.54
N GLN A 291 -22.55 -1.94 -2.30
CA GLN A 291 -23.62 -2.43 -1.44
C GLN A 291 -24.94 -1.69 -1.74
N GLY A 292 -24.90 -0.38 -1.92
CA GLY A 292 -26.08 0.39 -2.33
C GLY A 292 -26.45 0.11 -3.78
N THR A 293 -25.49 0.13 -4.69
CA THR A 293 -25.69 -0.10 -6.13
C THR A 293 -26.08 -1.55 -6.42
N GLU A 294 -25.41 -2.54 -5.80
CA GLU A 294 -25.77 -3.95 -5.93
C GLU A 294 -27.18 -4.21 -5.38
N ARG A 295 -27.51 -3.61 -4.22
CA ARG A 295 -28.86 -3.71 -3.64
C ARG A 295 -29.91 -3.08 -4.55
N ARG A 296 -29.61 -1.92 -5.17
CA ARG A 296 -30.46 -1.25 -6.15
C ARG A 296 -30.64 -2.13 -7.39
N LEU A 297 -29.56 -2.60 -8.00
CA LEU A 297 -29.60 -3.48 -9.17
C LEU A 297 -30.39 -4.76 -8.90
N ARG A 298 -30.27 -5.37 -7.73
CA ARG A 298 -31.09 -6.51 -7.35
C ARG A 298 -32.56 -6.15 -7.19
N ALA A 299 -32.86 -4.98 -6.63
CA ALA A 299 -34.22 -4.48 -6.51
C ALA A 299 -34.83 -4.20 -7.89
N ASP A 300 -34.05 -3.59 -8.78
CA ASP A 300 -34.44 -3.32 -10.17
C ASP A 300 -34.67 -4.62 -10.93
N GLY A 301 -33.76 -5.58 -10.82
CA GLY A 301 -33.93 -6.91 -11.40
C GLY A 301 -35.16 -7.64 -10.88
N MET A 302 -35.49 -7.51 -9.60
CA MET A 302 -36.70 -8.08 -9.03
C MET A 302 -37.97 -7.36 -9.53
N ARG A 303 -37.94 -6.03 -9.67
CA ARG A 303 -39.05 -5.26 -10.25
C ARG A 303 -39.30 -5.65 -11.71
N ALA A 304 -38.23 -5.70 -12.52
CA ALA A 304 -38.31 -6.13 -13.91
C ALA A 304 -38.86 -7.57 -14.03
N LEU A 305 -38.40 -8.49 -13.17
CA LEU A 305 -38.88 -9.86 -13.16
C LEU A 305 -40.37 -9.96 -12.82
N LYS A 306 -40.86 -9.16 -11.86
CA LYS A 306 -42.28 -9.06 -11.51
C LYS A 306 -43.12 -8.46 -12.65
N ALA A 307 -42.56 -7.54 -13.40
CA ALA A 307 -43.20 -6.93 -14.59
C ALA A 307 -43.12 -7.82 -15.84
N GLY A 308 -42.54 -9.00 -15.76
CA GLY A 308 -42.39 -9.92 -16.90
C GLY A 308 -41.20 -9.60 -17.82
N ASP A 309 -40.49 -8.49 -17.58
CA ASP A 309 -39.32 -8.09 -18.37
C ASP A 309 -38.07 -8.90 -17.94
N ARG A 310 -37.94 -10.07 -18.53
CA ARG A 310 -36.81 -10.96 -18.25
C ARG A 310 -35.49 -10.44 -18.75
N MET A 311 -35.48 -9.63 -19.79
CA MET A 311 -34.24 -9.09 -20.36
C MET A 311 -33.64 -8.02 -19.46
N ALA A 312 -34.44 -7.06 -19.02
CA ALA A 312 -34.02 -6.07 -18.03
C ALA A 312 -33.63 -6.71 -16.69
N ALA A 313 -34.39 -7.71 -16.21
CA ALA A 313 -34.06 -8.44 -14.99
C ALA A 313 -32.69 -9.15 -15.11
N ARG A 314 -32.41 -9.78 -16.23
CA ARG A 314 -31.14 -10.46 -16.52
C ARG A 314 -29.96 -9.47 -16.54
N GLN A 315 -30.12 -8.33 -17.20
CA GLN A 315 -29.10 -7.28 -17.24
C GLN A 315 -28.79 -6.77 -15.83
N ALA A 316 -29.81 -6.44 -15.04
CA ALA A 316 -29.66 -5.95 -13.68
C ALA A 316 -28.98 -6.98 -12.75
N PHE A 317 -29.37 -8.28 -12.83
CA PHE A 317 -28.73 -9.31 -12.02
C PHE A 317 -27.30 -9.63 -12.48
N LYS A 318 -27.01 -9.60 -13.80
CA LYS A 318 -25.62 -9.73 -14.29
C LYS A 318 -24.73 -8.59 -13.77
N ALA A 319 -25.22 -7.35 -13.79
CA ALA A 319 -24.51 -6.21 -13.23
C ALA A 319 -24.30 -6.36 -11.71
N ALA A 320 -25.32 -6.81 -10.98
CA ALA A 320 -25.22 -7.08 -9.55
C ALA A 320 -24.23 -8.20 -9.21
N VAL A 321 -24.14 -9.26 -10.04
CA VAL A 321 -23.15 -10.34 -9.90
C VAL A 321 -21.73 -9.82 -10.12
N ARG A 322 -21.50 -8.95 -11.12
CA ARG A 322 -20.18 -8.36 -11.37
C ARG A 322 -19.70 -7.54 -10.18
N LEU A 323 -20.61 -6.83 -9.50
CA LEU A 323 -20.28 -6.03 -8.30
C LEU A 323 -20.00 -6.91 -7.07
N HIS A 324 -20.67 -8.05 -6.95
CA HIS A 324 -20.47 -8.99 -5.84
C HIS A 324 -20.49 -10.46 -6.32
N PRO A 325 -19.40 -10.91 -6.98
CA PRO A 325 -19.36 -12.25 -7.59
C PRO A 325 -19.48 -13.40 -6.58
N ARG A 326 -19.30 -13.16 -5.29
CA ARG A 326 -19.41 -14.19 -4.23
C ARG A 326 -20.81 -14.29 -3.60
N ARG A 327 -21.78 -13.49 -4.06
CA ARG A 327 -23.12 -13.49 -3.48
C ARG A 327 -24.03 -14.51 -4.16
N ILE A 328 -24.06 -15.74 -3.64
CA ILE A 328 -24.83 -16.87 -4.17
C ILE A 328 -26.30 -16.51 -4.44
N SER A 329 -26.93 -15.72 -3.54
CA SER A 329 -28.34 -15.30 -3.70
C SER A 329 -28.59 -14.46 -4.96
N THR A 330 -27.59 -13.76 -5.49
CA THR A 330 -27.71 -13.00 -6.74
C THR A 330 -27.64 -13.92 -7.96
N TYR A 331 -26.77 -14.96 -7.93
CA TYR A 331 -26.74 -15.99 -8.96
C TYR A 331 -28.05 -16.76 -9.05
N LEU A 332 -28.62 -17.14 -7.91
CA LEU A 332 -29.92 -17.83 -7.88
C LEU A 332 -31.04 -16.99 -8.51
N ARG A 333 -31.03 -15.67 -8.30
CA ARG A 333 -31.97 -14.73 -8.93
C ARG A 333 -31.69 -14.60 -10.44
N LEU A 334 -30.43 -14.55 -10.85
CA LEU A 334 -30.05 -14.55 -12.26
C LEU A 334 -30.53 -15.82 -12.94
N LEU A 335 -30.32 -17.00 -12.35
CA LEU A 335 -30.79 -18.27 -12.88
C LEU A 335 -32.30 -18.29 -13.08
N ARG A 336 -33.10 -17.71 -12.20
CA ARG A 336 -34.56 -17.57 -12.35
C ARG A 336 -34.98 -16.85 -13.64
N THR A 337 -34.11 -15.98 -14.18
CA THR A 337 -34.41 -15.29 -15.45
C THR A 337 -34.32 -16.20 -16.67
N TYR A 338 -33.72 -17.39 -16.54
CA TYR A 338 -33.56 -18.37 -17.59
C TYR A 338 -34.60 -19.52 -17.51
N LEU A 339 -35.19 -19.74 -16.32
CA LEU A 339 -36.20 -20.81 -16.12
C LEU A 339 -37.56 -20.34 -16.64
N PRO A 340 -38.36 -21.25 -17.26
CA PRO A 340 -39.74 -20.93 -17.59
C PRO A 340 -40.52 -20.61 -16.32
N TRP A 341 -41.38 -19.59 -16.38
CA TRP A 341 -42.21 -19.23 -15.24
C TRP A 341 -43.29 -20.26 -15.07
N ALA A 342 -43.22 -21.05 -14.00
CA ALA A 342 -44.36 -21.82 -13.52
C ALA A 342 -45.36 -20.81 -12.93
N GLY A 343 -46.23 -20.29 -13.77
CA GLY A 343 -47.36 -19.47 -13.32
C GLY A 343 -48.15 -20.27 -12.30
N ARG A 344 -48.47 -19.65 -11.16
CA ARG A 344 -49.52 -20.21 -10.30
C ARG A 344 -50.78 -20.29 -11.15
N ALA A 345 -51.22 -21.49 -11.43
CA ALA A 345 -52.54 -21.72 -11.92
C ALA A 345 -53.48 -21.10 -10.87
N THR A 346 -54.13 -20.01 -11.25
CA THR A 346 -55.31 -19.53 -10.51
C THR A 346 -56.34 -20.60 -10.70
N SER A 347 -56.56 -21.41 -9.67
CA SER A 347 -57.74 -22.28 -9.59
C SER A 347 -58.94 -21.34 -9.47
N SER A 348 -59.55 -21.05 -10.61
CA SER A 348 -60.96 -20.69 -10.66
C SER A 348 -61.75 -21.94 -10.38
N MET A 349 -62.19 -22.16 -9.18
CA MET A 349 -63.37 -22.98 -8.90
C MET A 349 -64.50 -22.03 -8.48
N GLY A 350 -65.56 -22.17 -9.20
CA GLY A 350 -66.90 -21.76 -9.25
C GLY A 350 -67.61 -21.16 -8.02
#